data_1a82a3a0fd731514b123a9f356c5cf2f
#
_entry.id   1a82a3a0fd731514b123a9f356c5cf2f
#
_cell.length_a   1.000
_cell.length_b   1.000
_cell.length_c   1.000
_cell.angle_alpha   90.00
_cell.angle_beta   90.00
_cell.angle_gamma   90.00
#
_symmetry.space_group_name_H-M   'P 1'
#
loop_
_entity.id
_entity.type
_entity.pdbx_description
1 polymer ?
#
loop_
_entity_poly.entity_id
_entity_poly.type
_entity_poly.pdbx_seq_one_letter_code
_entity_poly.pdbx_strand_id
1 'polypeptide(L)'
;MKIPRIIKQRNTYVDRIRPFMRKTLVKVMVGHRRVGKSFILYQLMELIRKEESDANIIYINKEDVNFIDIKTYKELNDYILSKSVDDRMNYIFVDEIQEIQDFRLAIRSLALDDNNDIYVTGSNSEIFSSDLANELGGRYVEFVVYSLSYIEFLDFHELENTDASLEKYIHYGGLPYLIHLPMEEPVVMEYLRSIYSTIIL
;
A
#
# COMPACT_ATOMS: atom_id res chain seq x y z
N MET A 1 8.59 6.51 12.52
CA MET A 1 8.37 5.95 11.17
C MET A 1 9.51 6.38 10.25
N LYS A 2 10.20 5.44 9.61
CA LYS A 2 11.23 5.75 8.59
C LYS A 2 10.58 5.67 7.21
N ILE A 3 10.24 6.82 6.64
CA ILE A 3 9.79 6.91 5.24
C ILE A 3 11.06 6.85 4.36
N PRO A 4 11.05 6.12 3.23
CA PRO A 4 12.16 6.11 2.28
C PRO A 4 12.52 7.53 1.82
N ARG A 5 13.83 7.79 1.61
CA ARG A 5 14.30 9.14 1.21
C ARG A 5 13.89 9.52 -0.21
N ILE A 6 13.67 8.53 -1.07
CA ILE A 6 13.30 8.73 -2.47
C ILE A 6 11.98 7.99 -2.70
N ILE A 7 10.94 8.73 -3.02
CA ILE A 7 9.64 8.20 -3.41
C ILE A 7 9.35 8.72 -4.82
N LYS A 8 9.47 7.86 -5.82
CA LYS A 8 8.95 8.15 -7.16
C LYS A 8 7.43 8.17 -7.11
N GLN A 9 6.82 9.21 -7.66
CA GLN A 9 5.37 9.42 -7.55
C GLN A 9 4.58 8.48 -8.47
N ARG A 10 3.53 7.88 -7.94
CA ARG A 10 2.56 7.08 -8.71
C ARG A 10 1.21 7.80 -8.71
N ASN A 11 1.16 8.97 -9.33
CA ASN A 11 0.01 9.87 -9.33
C ASN A 11 -1.27 9.19 -9.77
N THR A 12 -1.22 8.27 -10.72
CA THR A 12 -2.39 7.48 -11.17
C THR A 12 -3.14 6.83 -10.02
N TYR A 13 -2.44 6.31 -9.00
CA TYR A 13 -3.09 5.70 -7.82
C TYR A 13 -3.52 6.75 -6.81
N VAL A 14 -2.67 7.72 -6.52
CA VAL A 14 -2.98 8.80 -5.57
C VAL A 14 -4.21 9.58 -6.02
N ASP A 15 -4.29 9.95 -7.30
CA ASP A 15 -5.43 10.69 -7.87
C ASP A 15 -6.73 9.86 -7.86
N ARG A 16 -6.63 8.54 -8.07
CA ARG A 16 -7.79 7.63 -7.97
C ARG A 16 -8.29 7.47 -6.54
N ILE A 17 -7.40 7.48 -5.55
CA ILE A 17 -7.74 7.32 -4.12
C ILE A 17 -8.24 8.64 -3.52
N ARG A 18 -7.72 9.77 -3.97
CA ARG A 18 -7.99 11.11 -3.42
C ARG A 18 -9.48 11.45 -3.24
N PRO A 19 -10.42 11.13 -4.17
CA PRO A 19 -11.85 11.40 -3.97
C PRO A 19 -12.49 10.64 -2.80
N PHE A 20 -11.85 9.58 -2.33
CA PHE A 20 -12.33 8.73 -1.22
C PHE A 20 -11.69 9.06 0.12
N MET A 21 -10.73 9.98 0.14
CA MET A 21 -10.11 10.46 1.39
C MET A 21 -11.14 11.20 2.25
N ARG A 22 -10.99 11.09 3.56
CA ARG A 22 -11.92 11.69 4.54
C ARG A 22 -13.37 11.23 4.34
N LYS A 23 -13.55 10.00 3.91
CA LYS A 23 -14.84 9.33 3.78
C LYS A 23 -14.82 8.08 4.66
N THR A 24 -16.01 7.69 5.14
CA THR A 24 -16.20 6.48 5.97
C THR A 24 -15.92 5.17 5.24
N LEU A 25 -15.55 5.23 3.96
CA LEU A 25 -15.16 4.08 3.17
C LEU A 25 -13.73 3.64 3.50
N VAL A 26 -13.51 2.38 3.76
CA VAL A 26 -12.18 1.79 3.90
C VAL A 26 -11.50 1.71 2.52
N LYS A 27 -10.31 2.29 2.38
CA LYS A 27 -9.50 2.23 1.15
C LYS A 27 -8.59 1.02 1.21
N VAL A 28 -8.87 0.04 0.36
CA VAL A 28 -8.17 -1.25 0.31
C VAL A 28 -7.28 -1.31 -0.92
N MET A 29 -5.97 -1.40 -0.73
CA MET A 29 -5.01 -1.56 -1.82
C MET A 29 -4.51 -3.00 -1.88
N VAL A 30 -4.87 -3.69 -2.95
CA VAL A 30 -4.49 -5.09 -3.22
C VAL A 30 -3.49 -5.16 -4.38
N GLY A 31 -2.69 -6.20 -4.41
CA GLY A 31 -1.74 -6.44 -5.50
C GLY A 31 -0.58 -7.28 -5.04
N HIS A 32 0.15 -7.83 -5.99
CA HIS A 32 1.29 -8.70 -5.69
C HIS A 32 2.31 -8.05 -4.75
N ARG A 33 3.13 -8.86 -4.12
CA ARG A 33 4.29 -8.37 -3.38
C ARG A 33 5.20 -7.57 -4.30
N ARG A 34 5.83 -6.49 -3.75
CA ARG A 34 6.84 -5.64 -4.43
C ARG A 34 6.31 -4.74 -5.55
N VAL A 35 4.99 -4.64 -5.78
CA VAL A 35 4.41 -3.69 -6.75
C VAL A 35 4.33 -2.24 -6.25
N GLY A 36 4.69 -1.99 -4.98
CA GLY A 36 4.78 -0.62 -4.43
C GLY A 36 3.55 -0.16 -3.64
N LYS A 37 2.72 -1.05 -3.09
CA LYS A 37 1.57 -0.69 -2.24
C LYS A 37 1.95 0.22 -1.07
N SER A 38 2.97 -0.15 -0.29
CA SER A 38 3.49 0.64 0.83
C SER A 38 3.95 2.03 0.42
N PHE A 39 4.53 2.17 -0.78
CA PHE A 39 4.95 3.48 -1.31
C PHE A 39 3.76 4.37 -1.67
N ILE A 40 2.63 3.81 -2.09
CA ILE A 40 1.38 4.57 -2.28
C ILE A 40 0.87 5.06 -0.92
N LEU A 41 0.91 4.22 0.15
CA LEU A 41 0.57 4.69 1.50
C LEU A 41 1.45 5.88 1.92
N TYR A 42 2.78 5.82 1.68
CA TYR A 42 3.67 6.94 2.01
C TYR A 42 3.30 8.22 1.26
N GLN A 43 2.95 8.13 -0.03
CA GLN A 43 2.52 9.28 -0.82
C GLN A 43 1.22 9.89 -0.29
N LEU A 44 0.25 9.06 0.10
CA LEU A 44 -1.00 9.51 0.73
C LEU A 44 -0.74 10.18 2.08
N MET A 45 0.12 9.62 2.92
CA MET A 45 0.51 10.23 4.20
C MET A 45 1.22 11.57 4.01
N GLU A 46 2.09 11.69 2.99
CA GLU A 46 2.73 12.97 2.65
C GLU A 46 1.72 14.00 2.15
N LEU A 47 0.76 13.57 1.33
CA LEU A 47 -0.31 14.43 0.84
C LEU A 47 -1.15 14.96 2.00
N ILE A 48 -1.56 14.09 2.93
CA ILE A 48 -2.31 14.47 4.13
C ILE A 48 -1.53 15.48 4.97
N ARG A 49 -0.24 15.23 5.23
CA ARG A 49 0.60 16.16 6.01
C ARG A 49 0.80 17.53 5.35
N LYS A 50 0.77 17.58 4.01
CA LYS A 50 0.84 18.83 3.26
C LYS A 50 -0.46 19.64 3.37
N GLU A 51 -1.60 18.94 3.42
CA GLU A 51 -2.91 19.56 3.53
C GLU A 51 -3.27 19.89 4.99
N GLU A 52 -2.84 19.05 5.94
CA GLU A 52 -3.10 19.16 7.38
C GLU A 52 -1.81 18.89 8.16
N SER A 53 -1.12 19.95 8.58
CA SER A 53 0.19 19.86 9.23
C SER A 53 0.15 19.15 10.59
N ASP A 54 -1.00 19.14 11.26
CA ASP A 54 -1.27 18.53 12.57
C ASP A 54 -2.11 17.25 12.47
N ALA A 55 -2.23 16.66 11.26
CA ALA A 55 -2.98 15.43 11.03
C ALA A 55 -2.52 14.29 11.95
N ASN A 56 -3.48 13.62 12.62
CA ASN A 56 -3.18 12.43 13.39
C ASN A 56 -3.05 11.23 12.47
N ILE A 57 -1.82 10.84 12.16
CA ILE A 57 -1.51 9.71 11.28
C ILE A 57 -1.01 8.53 12.12
N ILE A 58 -1.79 7.45 12.12
CA ILE A 58 -1.47 6.18 12.77
C ILE A 58 -1.03 5.20 11.68
N TYR A 59 0.25 4.83 11.65
CA TYR A 59 0.80 3.91 10.66
C TYR A 59 1.34 2.66 11.33
N ILE A 60 0.86 1.51 10.88
CA ILE A 60 1.25 0.17 11.31
C ILE A 60 1.77 -0.59 10.09
N ASN A 61 3.01 -1.05 10.13
CA ASN A 61 3.59 -1.93 9.11
C ASN A 61 3.90 -3.28 9.74
N LYS A 62 3.25 -4.33 9.28
CA LYS A 62 3.41 -5.68 9.83
C LYS A 62 4.75 -6.33 9.48
N GLU A 63 5.51 -5.77 8.53
CA GLU A 63 6.90 -6.17 8.28
C GLU A 63 7.91 -5.51 9.26
N ASP A 64 7.47 -4.49 10.04
CA ASP A 64 8.32 -3.83 11.04
C ASP A 64 8.20 -4.55 12.39
N VAL A 65 9.34 -4.95 12.96
CA VAL A 65 9.44 -5.64 14.27
C VAL A 65 8.77 -4.87 15.41
N ASN A 66 8.67 -3.55 15.31
CA ASN A 66 7.99 -2.72 16.31
C ASN A 66 6.48 -3.02 16.42
N PHE A 67 5.89 -3.68 15.44
CA PHE A 67 4.47 -4.05 15.42
C PHE A 67 4.26 -5.57 15.47
N ILE A 68 5.30 -6.35 15.78
CA ILE A 68 5.22 -7.82 15.79
C ILE A 68 4.20 -8.35 16.80
N ASP A 69 3.97 -7.62 17.89
CA ASP A 69 3.04 -7.99 18.95
C ASP A 69 1.57 -7.76 18.59
N ILE A 70 1.29 -7.01 17.52
CA ILE A 70 -0.08 -6.85 17.00
C ILE A 70 -0.43 -8.07 16.13
N LYS A 71 -0.94 -9.14 16.73
CA LYS A 71 -1.21 -10.43 16.06
C LYS A 71 -2.69 -10.66 15.80
N THR A 72 -3.57 -10.04 16.58
CA THR A 72 -5.01 -10.24 16.54
C THR A 72 -5.76 -8.94 16.30
N TYR A 73 -7.03 -9.06 15.88
CA TYR A 73 -7.91 -7.91 15.70
C TYR A 73 -8.04 -7.05 16.97
N LYS A 74 -8.00 -7.69 18.15
CA LYS A 74 -8.14 -6.99 19.44
C LYS A 74 -6.91 -6.10 19.69
N GLU A 75 -5.72 -6.64 19.54
CA GLU A 75 -4.47 -5.89 19.72
C GLU A 75 -4.36 -4.74 18.68
N LEU A 76 -4.82 -4.97 17.44
CA LEU A 76 -4.90 -3.93 16.43
C LEU A 76 -5.85 -2.80 16.87
N ASN A 77 -7.06 -3.16 17.29
CA ASN A 77 -8.07 -2.20 17.73
C ASN A 77 -7.58 -1.41 18.94
N ASP A 78 -7.06 -2.08 19.96
CA ASP A 78 -6.57 -1.47 21.20
C ASP A 78 -5.39 -0.51 20.91
N TYR A 79 -4.47 -0.91 20.02
CA TYR A 79 -3.36 -0.07 19.60
C TYR A 79 -3.85 1.20 18.90
N ILE A 80 -4.76 1.08 17.92
CA ILE A 80 -5.29 2.22 17.18
C ILE A 80 -6.02 3.16 18.13
N LEU A 81 -6.92 2.66 18.98
CA LEU A 81 -7.66 3.46 19.96
C LEU A 81 -6.72 4.20 20.93
N SER A 82 -5.60 3.58 21.33
CA SER A 82 -4.60 4.23 22.19
C SER A 82 -3.88 5.43 21.54
N LYS A 83 -3.95 5.54 20.20
CA LYS A 83 -3.32 6.61 19.39
C LYS A 83 -4.33 7.56 18.78
N SER A 84 -5.61 7.19 18.79
CA SER A 84 -6.69 8.03 18.27
C SER A 84 -6.90 9.27 19.12
N VAL A 85 -7.43 10.33 18.51
CA VAL A 85 -7.85 11.57 19.15
C VAL A 85 -9.31 11.83 18.80
N ASP A 86 -10.09 12.32 19.76
CA ASP A 86 -11.55 12.39 19.64
C ASP A 86 -12.05 13.59 18.82
N ASP A 87 -11.27 14.67 18.78
CA ASP A 87 -11.68 15.98 18.26
C ASP A 87 -11.25 16.26 16.80
N ARG A 88 -10.62 15.29 16.15
CA ARG A 88 -10.13 15.40 14.76
C ARG A 88 -10.11 14.07 14.02
N MET A 89 -9.83 14.16 12.71
CA MET A 89 -9.68 12.98 11.86
C MET A 89 -8.45 12.17 12.24
N ASN A 90 -8.64 10.85 12.40
CA ASN A 90 -7.58 9.86 12.56
C ASN A 90 -7.34 9.18 11.22
N TYR A 91 -6.17 9.38 10.65
CA TYR A 91 -5.76 8.72 9.40
C TYR A 91 -5.03 7.42 9.74
N ILE A 92 -5.70 6.29 9.55
CA ILE A 92 -5.25 4.96 9.96
C ILE A 92 -4.70 4.22 8.75
N PHE A 93 -3.43 3.87 8.77
CA PHE A 93 -2.75 3.12 7.72
C PHE A 93 -2.24 1.79 8.27
N VAL A 94 -2.70 0.67 7.70
CA VAL A 94 -2.21 -0.67 8.07
C VAL A 94 -1.66 -1.37 6.84
N ASP A 95 -0.35 -1.56 6.81
CA ASP A 95 0.39 -2.20 5.72
C ASP A 95 0.56 -3.70 6.01
N GLU A 96 0.27 -4.54 4.99
CA GLU A 96 0.23 -6.01 5.06
C GLU A 96 -0.71 -6.53 6.16
N ILE A 97 -1.97 -6.06 6.15
CA ILE A 97 -2.97 -6.33 7.19
C ILE A 97 -3.32 -7.80 7.35
N GLN A 98 -3.11 -8.64 6.32
CA GLN A 98 -3.35 -10.09 6.37
C GLN A 98 -2.48 -10.81 7.40
N GLU A 99 -1.41 -10.21 7.87
CA GLU A 99 -0.58 -10.75 8.95
C GLU A 99 -1.24 -10.66 10.34
N ILE A 100 -2.45 -10.07 10.42
CA ILE A 100 -3.22 -9.92 11.66
C ILE A 100 -4.43 -10.82 11.63
N GLN A 101 -4.54 -11.73 12.58
CA GLN A 101 -5.66 -12.66 12.67
C GLN A 101 -6.98 -11.90 12.87
N ASP A 102 -8.00 -12.27 12.09
CA ASP A 102 -9.36 -11.72 12.17
C ASP A 102 -9.42 -10.18 12.04
N PHE A 103 -8.43 -9.55 11.36
CA PHE A 103 -8.32 -8.10 11.20
C PHE A 103 -9.62 -7.42 10.76
N ARG A 104 -10.48 -8.14 10.02
CA ARG A 104 -11.76 -7.63 9.52
C ARG A 104 -12.66 -7.14 10.64
N LEU A 105 -12.65 -7.82 11.81
CA LEU A 105 -13.43 -7.40 12.98
C LEU A 105 -12.97 -6.02 13.50
N ALA A 106 -11.66 -5.78 13.56
CA ALA A 106 -11.13 -4.48 13.96
C ALA A 106 -11.49 -3.40 12.94
N ILE A 107 -11.26 -3.64 11.64
CA ILE A 107 -11.57 -2.68 10.57
C ILE A 107 -13.07 -2.34 10.57
N ARG A 108 -13.94 -3.33 10.72
CA ARG A 108 -15.39 -3.10 10.83
C ARG A 108 -15.74 -2.21 12.03
N SER A 109 -15.15 -2.47 13.20
CA SER A 109 -15.37 -1.68 14.40
C SER A 109 -14.89 -0.23 14.23
N LEU A 110 -13.66 -0.05 13.74
CA LEU A 110 -13.05 1.27 13.52
C LEU A 110 -13.79 2.09 12.45
N ALA A 111 -14.37 1.43 11.44
CA ALA A 111 -15.14 2.08 10.38
C ALA A 111 -16.55 2.54 10.82
N LEU A 112 -16.95 2.30 12.08
CA LEU A 112 -18.19 2.85 12.65
C LEU A 112 -18.01 4.29 13.15
N ASP A 113 -16.77 4.71 13.37
CA ASP A 113 -16.45 6.07 13.79
C ASP A 113 -16.14 6.94 12.58
N ASP A 114 -16.94 7.98 12.36
CA ASP A 114 -16.81 8.92 11.24
C ASP A 114 -15.51 9.75 11.29
N ASN A 115 -14.83 9.77 12.43
CA ASN A 115 -13.52 10.41 12.60
C ASN A 115 -12.36 9.53 12.12
N ASN A 116 -12.61 8.31 11.66
CA ASN A 116 -11.58 7.40 11.18
C ASN A 116 -11.55 7.32 9.65
N ASP A 117 -10.40 7.65 9.07
CA ASP A 117 -10.11 7.52 7.65
C ASP A 117 -9.10 6.37 7.44
N ILE A 118 -9.59 5.21 6.96
CA ILE A 118 -8.87 3.94 7.03
C ILE A 118 -8.30 3.54 5.67
N TYR A 119 -7.01 3.18 5.65
CA TYR A 119 -6.26 2.71 4.49
C TYR A 119 -5.55 1.40 4.85
N VAL A 120 -5.78 0.35 4.09
CA VAL A 120 -5.15 -0.95 4.32
C VAL A 120 -4.50 -1.47 3.05
N THR A 121 -3.41 -2.23 3.18
CA THR A 121 -2.84 -2.98 2.08
C THR A 121 -2.82 -4.46 2.37
N GLY A 122 -2.83 -5.26 1.31
CA GLY A 122 -2.62 -6.70 1.39
C GLY A 122 -2.05 -7.27 0.09
N SER A 123 -1.23 -8.30 0.22
CA SER A 123 -0.58 -8.96 -0.92
C SER A 123 -1.41 -10.08 -1.54
N ASN A 124 -2.46 -10.52 -0.89
CA ASN A 124 -3.38 -11.55 -1.39
C ASN A 124 -4.77 -10.96 -1.65
N SER A 125 -5.22 -11.00 -2.91
CA SER A 125 -6.55 -10.55 -3.32
C SER A 125 -7.69 -11.40 -2.74
N GLU A 126 -7.45 -12.66 -2.40
CA GLU A 126 -8.46 -13.54 -1.80
C GLU A 126 -8.89 -13.05 -0.40
N ILE A 127 -7.99 -12.36 0.32
CA ILE A 127 -8.28 -11.83 1.66
C ILE A 127 -9.36 -10.75 1.62
N PHE A 128 -9.47 -10.06 0.51
CA PHE A 128 -10.40 -8.97 0.29
C PHE A 128 -11.58 -9.34 -0.62
N SER A 129 -11.76 -10.64 -0.94
CA SER A 129 -12.86 -11.13 -1.77
C SER A 129 -14.24 -11.05 -1.05
N SER A 130 -15.15 -11.96 -1.36
CA SER A 130 -16.55 -11.97 -0.88
C SER A 130 -16.74 -11.75 0.63
N ASP A 131 -15.79 -12.17 1.46
CA ASP A 131 -15.93 -12.12 2.92
C ASP A 131 -15.78 -10.70 3.47
N LEU A 132 -14.80 -9.93 2.97
CA LEU A 132 -14.67 -8.52 3.37
C LEU A 132 -15.88 -7.69 2.90
N ALA A 133 -16.35 -7.96 1.68
CA ALA A 133 -17.55 -7.31 1.13
C ALA A 133 -18.77 -7.52 2.03
N ASN A 134 -18.95 -8.76 2.51
CA ASN A 134 -20.06 -9.13 3.41
C ASN A 134 -19.89 -8.49 4.79
N GLU A 135 -18.69 -8.56 5.37
CA GLU A 135 -18.43 -8.07 6.73
C GLU A 135 -18.45 -6.54 6.83
N LEU A 136 -17.94 -5.82 5.83
CA LEU A 136 -17.98 -4.36 5.79
C LEU A 136 -19.28 -3.79 5.21
N GLY A 137 -20.19 -4.65 4.73
CA GLY A 137 -21.49 -4.23 4.20
C GLY A 137 -21.36 -3.22 3.05
N GLY A 138 -20.36 -3.36 2.19
CA GLY A 138 -20.08 -2.45 1.07
C GLY A 138 -19.38 -1.13 1.45
N ARG A 139 -18.93 -0.97 2.70
CA ARG A 139 -18.23 0.24 3.18
C ARG A 139 -16.74 0.21 2.87
N TYR A 140 -16.34 -0.23 1.69
CA TYR A 140 -14.95 -0.20 1.25
C TYR A 140 -14.85 0.10 -0.24
N VAL A 141 -13.70 0.52 -0.67
CA VAL A 141 -13.32 0.66 -2.07
C VAL A 141 -11.98 0.00 -2.30
N GLU A 142 -11.92 -0.83 -3.34
CA GLU A 142 -10.71 -1.59 -3.69
C GLU A 142 -9.93 -0.90 -4.81
N PHE A 143 -8.63 -0.84 -4.65
CA PHE A 143 -7.66 -0.35 -5.63
C PHE A 143 -6.65 -1.45 -5.93
N VAL A 144 -6.76 -2.05 -7.10
CA VAL A 144 -5.76 -3.03 -7.55
C VAL A 144 -4.52 -2.30 -8.00
N VAL A 145 -3.39 -2.62 -7.34
CA VAL A 145 -2.07 -2.06 -7.63
C VAL A 145 -1.26 -3.05 -8.46
N TYR A 146 -0.89 -2.65 -9.64
CA TYR A 146 -0.05 -3.42 -10.56
C TYR A 146 1.41 -2.98 -10.49
N SER A 147 2.31 -3.76 -11.08
CA SER A 147 3.66 -3.31 -11.41
C SER A 147 3.59 -2.05 -12.30
N LEU A 148 4.72 -1.39 -12.53
CA LEU A 148 4.76 -0.18 -13.36
C LEU A 148 4.19 -0.48 -14.75
N SER A 149 3.30 0.40 -15.22
CA SER A 149 2.95 0.46 -16.64
C SER A 149 4.16 0.92 -17.45
N TYR A 150 4.14 0.77 -18.78
CA TYR A 150 5.25 1.22 -19.62
C TYR A 150 5.57 2.72 -19.46
N ILE A 151 4.53 3.54 -19.34
CA ILE A 151 4.69 4.98 -19.11
C ILE A 151 5.36 5.25 -17.75
N GLU A 152 4.91 4.59 -16.69
CA GLU A 152 5.55 4.69 -15.38
C GLU A 152 6.97 4.14 -15.39
N PHE A 153 7.25 3.06 -16.15
CA PHE A 153 8.59 2.51 -16.32
C PHE A 153 9.54 3.53 -16.95
N LEU A 154 9.12 4.22 -18.03
CA LEU A 154 9.90 5.29 -18.66
C LEU A 154 10.23 6.40 -17.66
N ASP A 155 9.23 6.90 -16.93
CA ASP A 155 9.40 7.94 -15.93
C ASP A 155 10.32 7.51 -14.79
N PHE A 156 10.11 6.30 -14.27
CA PHE A 156 10.89 5.75 -13.15
C PHE A 156 12.36 5.54 -13.51
N HIS A 157 12.66 5.10 -14.73
CA HIS A 157 14.01 4.86 -15.22
C HIS A 157 14.61 6.03 -15.98
N GLU A 158 13.87 7.15 -16.11
CA GLU A 158 14.30 8.36 -16.82
C GLU A 158 14.69 8.05 -18.28
N LEU A 159 13.86 7.21 -18.94
CA LEU A 159 14.06 6.76 -20.31
C LEU A 159 13.13 7.49 -21.29
N GLU A 160 13.63 7.69 -22.50
CA GLU A 160 12.80 8.15 -23.61
C GLU A 160 11.95 7.02 -24.18
N ASN A 161 10.82 7.38 -24.80
CA ASN A 161 9.93 6.42 -25.47
C ASN A 161 10.54 6.00 -26.81
N THR A 162 11.27 4.91 -26.81
CA THR A 162 11.94 4.30 -27.97
C THR A 162 11.69 2.79 -28.03
N ASP A 163 11.90 2.17 -29.19
CA ASP A 163 11.80 0.71 -29.35
C ASP A 163 12.73 -0.01 -28.36
N ALA A 164 13.94 0.49 -28.16
CA ALA A 164 14.90 -0.08 -27.21
C ALA A 164 14.40 -0.02 -25.75
N SER A 165 13.68 1.04 -25.38
CA SER A 165 13.06 1.18 -24.05
C SER A 165 11.87 0.24 -23.89
N LEU A 166 11.08 0.04 -24.95
CA LEU A 166 9.99 -0.92 -24.97
C LEU A 166 10.51 -2.36 -24.87
N GLU A 167 11.55 -2.72 -25.58
CA GLU A 167 12.21 -4.02 -25.48
C GLU A 167 12.69 -4.30 -24.05
N LYS A 168 13.33 -3.32 -23.39
CA LYS A 168 13.72 -3.44 -21.97
C LYS A 168 12.52 -3.69 -21.06
N TYR A 169 11.42 -2.94 -21.26
CA TYR A 169 10.21 -3.13 -20.45
C TYR A 169 9.60 -4.52 -20.65
N ILE A 170 9.52 -5.01 -21.88
CA ILE A 170 9.00 -6.35 -22.20
C ILE A 170 9.91 -7.43 -21.59
N HIS A 171 11.23 -7.22 -21.63
CA HIS A 171 12.21 -8.21 -21.17
C HIS A 171 12.33 -8.28 -19.65
N TYR A 172 12.34 -7.12 -18.97
CA TYR A 172 12.58 -7.05 -17.53
C TYR A 172 11.31 -6.85 -16.69
N GLY A 173 10.21 -6.45 -17.32
CA GLY A 173 8.95 -6.13 -16.65
C GLY A 173 9.00 -4.81 -15.87
N GLY A 174 7.93 -4.56 -15.11
CA GLY A 174 7.69 -3.29 -14.43
C GLY A 174 7.80 -3.33 -12.91
N LEU A 175 8.66 -4.17 -12.31
CA LEU A 175 8.83 -4.14 -10.85
C LEU A 175 9.51 -2.84 -10.41
N PRO A 176 8.90 -2.04 -9.51
CA PRO A 176 9.43 -0.73 -9.12
C PRO A 176 10.85 -0.76 -8.56
N TYR A 177 11.24 -1.84 -7.90
CA TYR A 177 12.58 -1.95 -7.30
C TYR A 177 13.72 -1.95 -8.31
N LEU A 178 13.45 -2.25 -9.59
CA LEU A 178 14.47 -2.28 -10.65
C LEU A 178 15.18 -0.93 -10.85
N ILE A 179 14.57 0.18 -10.44
CA ILE A 179 15.22 1.51 -10.46
C ILE A 179 16.48 1.61 -9.60
N HIS A 180 16.64 0.72 -8.65
CA HIS A 180 17.79 0.69 -7.74
C HIS A 180 18.92 -0.23 -8.24
N LEU A 181 18.73 -0.89 -9.38
CA LEU A 181 19.69 -1.83 -9.95
C LEU A 181 20.23 -1.28 -11.28
N PRO A 182 21.51 -1.58 -11.63
CA PRO A 182 21.96 -1.40 -12.99
C PRO A 182 21.05 -2.19 -13.94
N MET A 183 20.62 -1.54 -15.05
CA MET A 183 19.78 -2.19 -16.08
C MET A 183 20.64 -3.08 -16.99
N GLU A 184 21.42 -3.97 -16.39
CA GLU A 184 22.25 -4.97 -17.01
C GLU A 184 21.61 -6.35 -16.86
N GLU A 185 21.53 -7.10 -17.95
CA GLU A 185 20.80 -8.38 -18.00
C GLU A 185 21.19 -9.35 -16.86
N PRO A 186 22.47 -9.61 -16.56
CA PRO A 186 22.83 -10.52 -15.48
C PRO A 186 22.30 -10.09 -14.12
N VAL A 187 22.35 -8.81 -13.81
CA VAL A 187 21.94 -8.24 -12.51
C VAL A 187 20.42 -8.30 -12.38
N VAL A 188 19.70 -7.85 -13.39
CA VAL A 188 18.24 -7.83 -13.38
C VAL A 188 17.69 -9.26 -13.32
N MET A 189 18.23 -10.18 -14.12
CA MET A 189 17.75 -11.57 -14.15
C MET A 189 18.04 -12.32 -12.86
N GLU A 190 19.15 -12.06 -12.18
CA GLU A 190 19.45 -12.62 -10.86
C GLU A 190 18.41 -12.17 -9.83
N TYR A 191 18.09 -10.89 -9.82
CA TYR A 191 17.04 -10.34 -8.95
C TYR A 191 15.67 -10.95 -9.26
N LEU A 192 15.27 -11.04 -10.54
CA LEU A 192 13.98 -11.61 -10.95
C LEU A 192 13.85 -13.08 -10.57
N ARG A 193 14.93 -13.87 -10.74
CA ARG A 193 14.95 -15.27 -10.32
C ARG A 193 14.76 -15.42 -8.81
N SER A 194 15.41 -14.57 -8.01
CA SER A 194 15.26 -14.60 -6.55
C SER A 194 13.84 -14.27 -6.09
N ILE A 195 13.17 -13.37 -6.81
CA ILE A 195 11.76 -13.04 -6.51
C ILE A 195 10.84 -14.18 -6.93
N TYR A 196 11.04 -14.72 -8.13
CA TYR A 196 10.22 -15.81 -8.65
C TYR A 196 10.18 -17.00 -7.68
N SER A 197 11.35 -17.42 -7.19
CA SER A 197 11.44 -18.50 -6.21
C SER A 197 10.80 -18.18 -4.85
N THR A 198 10.64 -16.90 -4.49
CA THR A 198 10.11 -16.50 -3.19
C THR A 198 8.59 -16.20 -3.20
N ILE A 199 8.04 -15.87 -4.36
CA ILE A 199 6.64 -15.43 -4.49
C ILE A 199 5.75 -16.51 -5.11
N ILE A 200 6.30 -17.36 -5.98
CA ILE A 200 5.53 -18.31 -6.79
C ILE A 200 5.69 -19.76 -6.28
N LEU A 201 6.79 -20.07 -5.61
CA LEU A 201 7.04 -21.36 -4.98
C LEU A 201 6.83 -21.29 -3.47
#